data_99170b9fe4ec47960ee4e2a350bc2350
#
_entry.id   99170b9fe4ec47960ee4e2a350bc2350
#
_cell.length_a   1.000
_cell.length_b   1.000
_cell.length_c   1.000
_cell.angle_alpha   90.00
_cell.angle_beta   90.00
_cell.angle_gamma   90.00
#
_symmetry.space_group_name_H-M   'P 1'
#
loop_
_entity.id
_entity.type
_entity.pdbx_description
1 polymer ?
#
loop_
_entity_poly.entity_id
_entity_poly.type
_entity_poly.pdbx_seq_one_letter_code
_entity_poly.pdbx_strand_id
1 'polypeptide(L)'
;MLGGFLLCYLDSTTLFAFINTHHSTWADTLMETMSLLGEGVYIVLIGLVLLLCKPFRNIYFFIGAILCTLLPSLLTQLLKHQFVSPRPMSVYEGAPWVHHLAHWALLHNNSFPSGHTTGAFGFMCFLACMLPKAYRYWGVLLFLFALSTAYARVYLAAHFFVDVYIGSIIGVVFSYLICWLLFYVKDKRLQQESTL
;
A
#
# COMPACT_ATOMS: atom_id res chain seq x y z
N MET A 1 1.98 -3.49 14.42
CA MET A 1 2.02 -3.20 15.86
C MET A 1 2.65 -1.84 16.19
N LEU A 2 3.84 -1.49 15.68
CA LEU A 2 4.50 -0.21 15.99
C LEU A 2 3.63 1.02 15.64
N GLY A 3 3.00 1.05 14.46
CA GLY A 3 2.13 2.17 14.05
C GLY A 3 0.91 2.36 14.95
N GLY A 4 0.29 1.27 15.41
CA GLY A 4 -0.81 1.34 16.38
C GLY A 4 -0.34 1.85 17.74
N PHE A 5 0.84 1.42 18.18
CA PHE A 5 1.46 1.93 19.40
C PHE A 5 1.70 3.45 19.30
N LEU A 6 2.26 3.93 18.19
CA LEU A 6 2.45 5.36 17.95
C LEU A 6 1.13 6.14 18.04
N LEU A 7 0.04 5.62 17.45
CA LEU A 7 -1.29 6.26 17.49
C LEU A 7 -1.94 6.23 18.90
N CYS A 8 -1.50 5.34 19.80
CA CYS A 8 -1.97 5.36 21.18
C CYS A 8 -1.34 6.48 22.03
N TYR A 9 -0.14 6.95 21.66
CA TYR A 9 0.62 7.95 22.42
C TYR A 9 0.70 9.31 21.72
N LEU A 10 0.60 9.33 20.40
CA LEU A 10 0.70 10.54 19.58
C LEU A 10 -0.53 10.60 18.67
N ASP A 11 -1.13 11.76 18.60
CA ASP A 11 -2.22 11.97 17.66
C ASP A 11 -1.70 11.96 16.20
N SER A 12 -2.62 11.74 15.27
CA SER A 12 -2.28 11.62 13.84
C SER A 12 -1.77 12.95 13.26
N THR A 13 -2.13 14.08 13.86
CA THR A 13 -1.71 15.42 13.42
C THR A 13 -0.28 15.70 13.86
N THR A 14 0.10 15.32 15.08
CA THR A 14 1.48 15.41 15.57
C THR A 14 2.42 14.54 14.73
N LEU A 15 2.01 13.29 14.41
CA LEU A 15 2.79 12.41 13.55
C LEU A 15 2.92 12.97 12.12
N PHE A 16 1.85 13.57 11.60
CA PHE A 16 1.88 14.26 10.30
C PHE A 16 2.89 15.41 10.32
N ALA A 17 2.78 16.32 11.28
CA ALA A 17 3.68 17.47 11.40
C ALA A 17 5.14 17.03 11.52
N PHE A 18 5.44 16.04 12.37
CA PHE A 18 6.77 15.49 12.50
C PHE A 18 7.37 14.98 11.19
N ILE A 19 6.59 14.24 10.39
CA ILE A 19 7.07 13.69 9.11
C ILE A 19 7.18 14.79 8.05
N ASN A 20 6.17 15.65 7.93
CA ASN A 20 6.07 16.62 6.83
C ASN A 20 7.05 17.80 6.98
N THR A 21 7.37 18.23 8.21
CA THR A 21 8.31 19.34 8.45
C THR A 21 9.78 18.95 8.23
N HIS A 22 10.10 17.65 8.24
CA HIS A 22 11.46 17.15 7.98
C HIS A 22 11.64 16.84 6.49
N HIS A 23 11.85 17.86 5.68
CA HIS A 23 11.95 17.73 4.23
C HIS A 23 13.28 18.24 3.67
N SER A 24 13.61 17.79 2.45
CA SER A 24 14.75 18.25 1.66
C SER A 24 14.51 17.96 0.18
N THR A 25 15.17 18.68 -0.72
CA THR A 25 15.02 18.51 -2.18
C THR A 25 15.31 17.09 -2.67
N TRP A 26 16.28 16.40 -2.05
CA TRP A 26 16.55 14.99 -2.35
C TRP A 26 15.40 14.09 -1.87
N ALA A 27 14.91 14.32 -0.65
CA ALA A 27 13.80 13.56 -0.11
C ALA A 27 12.51 13.80 -0.90
N ASP A 28 12.28 15.01 -1.40
CA ASP A 28 11.15 15.34 -2.26
C ASP A 28 11.10 14.41 -3.50
N THR A 29 12.22 14.33 -4.24
CA THR A 29 12.30 13.48 -5.44
C THR A 29 12.12 12.00 -5.09
N LEU A 30 12.71 11.53 -3.99
CA LEU A 30 12.57 10.16 -3.54
C LEU A 30 11.12 9.83 -3.16
N MET A 31 10.48 10.68 -2.35
CA MET A 31 9.12 10.44 -1.88
C MET A 31 8.10 10.57 -3.01
N GLU A 32 8.29 11.49 -3.94
CA GLU A 32 7.49 11.56 -5.16
C GLU A 32 7.58 10.26 -5.96
N THR A 33 8.80 9.76 -6.18
CA THR A 33 9.04 8.50 -6.90
C THR A 33 8.37 7.31 -6.17
N MET A 34 8.54 7.20 -4.85
CA MET A 34 7.93 6.12 -4.06
C MET A 34 6.40 6.21 -4.08
N SER A 35 5.84 7.41 -4.08
CA SER A 35 4.40 7.61 -4.20
C SER A 35 3.87 7.18 -5.56
N LEU A 36 4.55 7.55 -6.66
CA LEU A 36 4.20 7.14 -8.02
C LEU A 36 4.27 5.62 -8.19
N LEU A 37 5.36 4.99 -7.77
CA LEU A 37 5.51 3.54 -7.86
C LEU A 37 4.49 2.77 -7.03
N GLY A 38 3.94 3.37 -5.97
CA GLY A 38 2.84 2.83 -5.17
C GLY A 38 1.45 3.08 -5.76
N GLU A 39 1.34 3.79 -6.86
CA GLU A 39 0.07 4.00 -7.55
C GLU A 39 -0.39 2.72 -8.27
N GLY A 40 -1.73 2.51 -8.29
CA GLY A 40 -2.32 1.28 -8.81
C GLY A 40 -1.88 0.91 -10.24
N VAL A 41 -1.68 1.90 -11.11
CA VAL A 41 -1.21 1.69 -12.49
C VAL A 41 0.18 1.05 -12.49
N TYR A 42 1.12 1.58 -11.70
CA TYR A 42 2.48 1.03 -11.63
C TYR A 42 2.52 -0.34 -10.97
N ILE A 43 1.69 -0.57 -9.96
CA ILE A 43 1.53 -1.89 -9.33
C ILE A 43 1.06 -2.93 -10.35
N VAL A 44 0.07 -2.59 -11.20
CA VAL A 44 -0.39 -3.46 -12.29
C VAL A 44 0.72 -3.71 -13.30
N LEU A 45 1.45 -2.69 -13.71
CA LEU A 45 2.59 -2.83 -14.64
C LEU A 45 3.67 -3.74 -14.06
N ILE A 46 4.03 -3.59 -12.79
CA ILE A 46 4.98 -4.48 -12.10
C ILE A 46 4.45 -5.92 -12.14
N GLY A 47 3.17 -6.14 -11.82
CA GLY A 47 2.54 -7.45 -11.87
C GLY A 47 2.61 -8.11 -13.26
N LEU A 48 2.34 -7.33 -14.32
CA LEU A 48 2.42 -7.80 -15.71
C LEU A 48 3.87 -8.17 -16.10
N VAL A 49 4.85 -7.36 -15.72
CA VAL A 49 6.28 -7.66 -15.96
C VAL A 49 6.69 -8.93 -15.24
N LEU A 50 6.25 -9.14 -14.00
CA LEU A 50 6.55 -10.34 -13.23
C LEU A 50 5.99 -11.62 -13.85
N LEU A 51 4.87 -11.56 -14.60
CA LEU A 51 4.35 -12.70 -15.36
C LEU A 51 5.30 -13.20 -16.46
N LEU A 52 6.28 -12.40 -16.88
CA LEU A 52 7.33 -12.83 -17.79
C LEU A 52 8.37 -13.73 -17.10
N CYS A 53 8.47 -13.65 -15.77
CA CYS A 53 9.40 -14.43 -14.97
C CYS A 53 8.84 -15.82 -14.64
N LYS A 54 9.64 -16.88 -14.84
CA LYS A 54 9.21 -18.29 -14.63
C LYS A 54 8.50 -18.56 -13.30
N PRO A 55 8.95 -18.08 -12.11
CA PRO A 55 8.29 -18.35 -10.84
C PRO A 55 6.85 -17.83 -10.75
N PHE A 56 6.57 -16.73 -11.44
CA PHE A 56 5.27 -16.03 -11.39
C PHE A 56 4.38 -16.33 -12.60
N ARG A 57 4.89 -17.06 -13.59
CA ARG A 57 4.15 -17.41 -14.82
C ARG A 57 3.17 -18.55 -14.57
N ASN A 58 2.17 -18.30 -13.74
CA ASN A 58 1.12 -19.27 -13.43
C ASN A 58 -0.22 -18.57 -13.11
N ILE A 59 -1.29 -19.33 -13.28
CA ILE A 59 -2.67 -18.82 -13.12
C ILE A 59 -2.97 -18.33 -11.69
N TYR A 60 -2.39 -18.95 -10.67
CA TYR A 60 -2.60 -18.56 -9.28
C TYR A 60 -1.98 -17.20 -8.98
N PHE A 61 -0.80 -16.92 -9.56
CA PHE A 61 -0.20 -15.58 -9.47
C PHE A 61 -1.05 -14.54 -10.19
N PHE A 62 -1.51 -14.83 -11.41
CA PHE A 62 -2.34 -13.91 -12.19
C PHE A 62 -3.64 -13.55 -11.46
N ILE A 63 -4.40 -14.57 -11.02
CA ILE A 63 -5.65 -14.36 -10.27
C ILE A 63 -5.37 -13.62 -8.95
N GLY A 64 -4.35 -14.03 -8.20
CA GLY A 64 -3.98 -13.41 -6.94
C GLY A 64 -3.59 -11.94 -7.08
N ALA A 65 -2.80 -11.59 -8.08
CA ALA A 65 -2.42 -10.22 -8.37
C ALA A 65 -3.64 -9.32 -8.65
N ILE A 66 -4.60 -9.82 -9.44
CA ILE A 66 -5.86 -9.12 -9.70
C ILE A 66 -6.66 -8.95 -8.40
N LEU A 67 -6.87 -10.03 -7.65
CA LEU A 67 -7.68 -9.98 -6.43
C LEU A 67 -7.06 -9.10 -5.34
N CYS A 68 -5.72 -9.16 -5.14
CA CYS A 68 -5.00 -8.34 -4.16
C CYS A 68 -4.95 -6.86 -4.53
N THR A 69 -5.20 -6.52 -5.79
CA THR A 69 -5.30 -5.13 -6.23
C THR A 69 -6.76 -4.65 -6.18
N LEU A 70 -7.68 -5.45 -6.69
CA LEU A 70 -9.07 -5.04 -6.89
C LEU A 70 -9.88 -5.01 -5.59
N LEU A 71 -9.83 -6.10 -4.79
CA LEU A 71 -10.69 -6.21 -3.61
C LEU A 71 -10.36 -5.16 -2.51
N PRO A 72 -9.10 -4.96 -2.11
CA PRO A 72 -8.77 -3.90 -1.15
C PRO A 72 -9.07 -2.50 -1.71
N SER A 73 -8.91 -2.28 -3.03
CA SER A 73 -9.25 -1.01 -3.67
C SER A 73 -10.75 -0.73 -3.61
N LEU A 74 -11.60 -1.73 -3.87
CA LEU A 74 -13.05 -1.60 -3.75
C LEU A 74 -13.46 -1.26 -2.31
N LEU A 75 -12.92 -1.97 -1.31
CA LEU A 75 -13.19 -1.64 0.10
C LEU A 75 -12.74 -0.22 0.42
N THR A 76 -11.56 0.19 -0.03
CA THR A 76 -11.05 1.55 0.17
C THR A 76 -12.00 2.60 -0.42
N GLN A 77 -12.53 2.37 -1.62
CA GLN A 77 -13.50 3.30 -2.23
C GLN A 77 -14.82 3.35 -1.44
N LEU A 78 -15.34 2.21 -1.00
CA LEU A 78 -16.53 2.16 -0.16
C LEU A 78 -16.33 2.94 1.14
N LEU A 79 -15.21 2.75 1.83
CA LEU A 79 -14.89 3.48 3.05
C LEU A 79 -14.75 4.99 2.81
N LYS A 80 -14.17 5.42 1.69
CA LYS A 80 -14.08 6.84 1.31
C LYS A 80 -15.44 7.51 1.11
N HIS A 81 -16.42 6.77 0.60
CA HIS A 81 -17.79 7.27 0.48
C HIS A 81 -18.52 7.36 1.82
N GLN A 82 -18.18 6.49 2.76
CA GLN A 82 -18.78 6.49 4.09
C GLN A 82 -18.13 7.51 5.04
N PHE A 83 -16.81 7.65 4.97
CA PHE A 83 -16.02 8.51 5.82
C PHE A 83 -15.47 9.70 5.01
N VAL A 84 -16.27 10.77 4.92
CA VAL A 84 -15.81 12.01 4.29
C VAL A 84 -14.82 12.69 5.24
N SER A 85 -13.53 12.42 5.05
CA SER A 85 -12.46 12.99 5.89
C SER A 85 -11.64 14.00 5.11
N PRO A 86 -11.32 15.17 5.70
CA PRO A 86 -10.46 16.17 5.06
C PRO A 86 -9.01 15.65 4.99
N ARG A 87 -8.26 16.13 4.01
CA ARG A 87 -6.82 15.87 3.89
C ARG A 87 -6.00 16.95 4.60
N PRO A 88 -4.70 16.69 4.87
CA PRO A 88 -3.83 17.68 5.50
C PRO A 88 -3.89 19.05 4.85
N MET A 89 -3.92 19.13 3.52
CA MET A 89 -4.00 20.39 2.79
C MET A 89 -5.31 21.17 3.01
N SER A 90 -6.42 20.50 3.32
CA SER A 90 -7.66 21.17 3.72
C SER A 90 -7.65 21.61 5.17
N VAL A 91 -7.06 20.82 6.05
CA VAL A 91 -7.03 21.11 7.50
C VAL A 91 -6.08 22.28 7.80
N TYR A 92 -4.97 22.34 7.07
CA TYR A 92 -3.89 23.31 7.27
C TYR A 92 -3.74 24.28 6.10
N GLU A 93 -4.84 24.63 5.44
CA GLU A 93 -4.84 25.55 4.32
C GLU A 93 -4.16 26.88 4.69
N GLY A 94 -3.18 27.28 3.87
CA GLY A 94 -2.40 28.52 4.11
C GLY A 94 -1.39 28.44 5.27
N ALA A 95 -1.23 27.30 5.93
CA ALA A 95 -0.25 27.15 7.01
C ALA A 95 1.18 27.11 6.44
N PRO A 96 2.08 28.06 6.81
CA PRO A 96 3.39 28.19 6.19
C PRO A 96 4.37 27.06 6.54
N TRP A 97 4.04 26.25 7.54
CA TRP A 97 4.87 25.13 7.96
C TRP A 97 4.60 23.82 7.20
N VAL A 98 3.49 23.74 6.45
CA VAL A 98 3.16 22.54 5.67
C VAL A 98 3.97 22.50 4.40
N HIS A 99 4.83 21.49 4.31
CA HIS A 99 5.59 21.22 3.10
C HIS A 99 4.72 20.55 2.03
N HIS A 100 4.70 21.11 0.84
CA HIS A 100 4.07 20.52 -0.34
C HIS A 100 4.86 20.91 -1.60
N LEU A 101 4.81 20.05 -2.61
CA LEU A 101 5.47 20.32 -3.88
C LEU A 101 4.52 21.12 -4.78
N ALA A 102 4.99 22.24 -5.36
CA ALA A 102 4.17 23.14 -6.15
C ALA A 102 3.51 22.48 -7.39
N HIS A 103 4.15 21.45 -7.94
CA HIS A 103 3.65 20.70 -9.10
C HIS A 103 2.79 19.49 -8.72
N TRP A 104 2.69 19.15 -7.41
CA TRP A 104 1.93 18.01 -6.93
C TRP A 104 0.45 18.37 -6.78
N ALA A 105 -0.43 17.48 -7.26
CA ALA A 105 -1.87 17.69 -7.16
C ALA A 105 -2.32 17.80 -5.69
N LEU A 106 -2.84 18.94 -5.30
CA LEU A 106 -3.39 19.17 -3.98
C LEU A 106 -4.80 18.58 -3.92
N LEU A 107 -4.95 17.55 -3.10
CA LEU A 107 -6.23 16.90 -2.85
C LEU A 107 -6.77 17.36 -1.50
N HIS A 108 -8.05 17.70 -1.44
CA HIS A 108 -8.66 18.29 -0.24
C HIS A 108 -9.53 17.34 0.55
N ASN A 109 -10.22 16.39 -0.10
CA ASN A 109 -11.20 15.50 0.50
C ASN A 109 -10.85 14.02 0.32
N ASN A 110 -11.63 13.15 0.97
CA ASN A 110 -11.54 11.70 0.88
C ASN A 110 -10.15 11.16 1.27
N SER A 111 -9.65 11.62 2.44
CA SER A 111 -8.36 11.19 2.96
C SER A 111 -8.38 9.71 3.38
N PHE A 112 -9.36 9.29 4.16
CA PHE A 112 -9.40 7.98 4.79
C PHE A 112 -10.13 6.91 3.97
N PRO A 113 -9.54 5.70 3.88
CA PRO A 113 -8.15 5.34 4.09
C PRO A 113 -7.28 5.61 2.86
N SER A 114 -5.93 5.48 2.98
CA SER A 114 -4.99 5.71 1.87
C SER A 114 -5.02 4.57 0.85
N GLY A 115 -5.49 4.85 -0.37
CA GLY A 115 -5.54 3.87 -1.47
C GLY A 115 -4.16 3.42 -1.96
N HIS A 116 -3.19 4.34 -2.10
CA HIS A 116 -1.81 4.01 -2.47
C HIS A 116 -1.17 3.05 -1.47
N THR A 117 -1.33 3.33 -0.18
CA THR A 117 -0.81 2.46 0.88
C THR A 117 -1.49 1.10 0.86
N THR A 118 -2.82 1.07 0.72
CA THR A 118 -3.58 -0.18 0.62
C THR A 118 -3.11 -1.05 -0.55
N GLY A 119 -2.94 -0.45 -1.72
CA GLY A 119 -2.45 -1.16 -2.92
C GLY A 119 -1.01 -1.65 -2.75
N ALA A 120 -0.10 -0.79 -2.27
CA ALA A 120 1.30 -1.13 -2.09
C ALA A 120 1.48 -2.29 -1.08
N PHE A 121 0.87 -2.19 0.12
CA PHE A 121 0.94 -3.26 1.11
C PHE A 121 0.23 -4.53 0.62
N GLY A 122 -0.91 -4.39 -0.05
CA GLY A 122 -1.65 -5.50 -0.63
C GLY A 122 -0.80 -6.28 -1.62
N PHE A 123 -0.28 -5.62 -2.63
CA PHE A 123 0.49 -6.28 -3.68
C PHE A 123 1.86 -6.78 -3.19
N MET A 124 2.59 -6.00 -2.39
CA MET A 124 3.91 -6.42 -1.91
C MET A 124 3.84 -7.58 -0.92
N CYS A 125 2.81 -7.62 -0.05
CA CYS A 125 2.54 -8.76 0.82
C CYS A 125 2.18 -10.01 0.00
N PHE A 126 1.31 -9.89 -1.00
CA PHE A 126 0.99 -10.98 -1.93
C PHE A 126 2.24 -11.49 -2.65
N LEU A 127 3.05 -10.59 -3.20
CA LEU A 127 4.30 -10.95 -3.88
C LEU A 127 5.25 -11.70 -2.94
N ALA A 128 5.40 -11.25 -1.69
CA ALA A 128 6.20 -11.93 -0.67
C ALA A 128 5.71 -13.36 -0.40
N CYS A 129 4.38 -13.58 -0.36
CA CYS A 129 3.79 -14.91 -0.22
C CYS A 129 4.05 -15.82 -1.43
N MET A 130 4.11 -15.24 -2.64
CA MET A 130 4.36 -15.97 -3.88
C MET A 130 5.84 -16.25 -4.15
N LEU A 131 6.77 -15.65 -3.40
CA LEU A 131 8.19 -15.91 -3.55
C LEU A 131 8.55 -17.37 -3.27
N PRO A 132 9.37 -18.01 -4.13
CA PRO A 132 9.97 -19.30 -3.82
C PRO A 132 10.74 -19.26 -2.50
N LYS A 133 10.79 -20.39 -1.78
CA LYS A 133 11.43 -20.47 -0.44
C LYS A 133 12.84 -19.87 -0.42
N ALA A 134 13.64 -20.10 -1.47
CA ALA A 134 15.01 -19.60 -1.61
C ALA A 134 15.11 -18.06 -1.68
N TYR A 135 14.03 -17.38 -2.03
CA TYR A 135 14.00 -15.91 -2.23
C TYR A 135 13.17 -15.17 -1.18
N ARG A 136 12.72 -15.83 -0.11
CA ARG A 136 11.85 -15.22 0.92
C ARG A 136 12.48 -14.04 1.66
N TYR A 137 13.81 -13.96 1.71
CA TYR A 137 14.52 -12.83 2.29
C TYR A 137 14.23 -11.49 1.56
N TRP A 138 13.86 -11.54 0.27
CA TRP A 138 13.43 -10.36 -0.48
C TRP A 138 12.12 -9.75 0.07
N GLY A 139 11.36 -10.50 0.87
CA GLY A 139 10.16 -9.99 1.55
C GLY A 139 10.43 -8.75 2.40
N VAL A 140 11.64 -8.61 2.95
CA VAL A 140 12.07 -7.41 3.70
C VAL A 140 12.11 -6.19 2.77
N LEU A 141 12.67 -6.33 1.57
CA LEU A 141 12.72 -5.22 0.60
C LEU A 141 11.33 -4.85 0.09
N LEU A 142 10.46 -5.84 -0.14
CA LEU A 142 9.07 -5.60 -0.52
C LEU A 142 8.31 -4.84 0.58
N PHE A 143 8.54 -5.21 1.84
CA PHE A 143 7.99 -4.50 3.00
C PHE A 143 8.52 -3.06 3.08
N LEU A 144 9.83 -2.84 2.92
CA LEU A 144 10.43 -1.51 2.93
C LEU A 144 9.89 -0.64 1.78
N PHE A 145 9.64 -1.21 0.61
CA PHE A 145 8.98 -0.51 -0.50
C PHE A 145 7.56 -0.06 -0.14
N ALA A 146 6.74 -0.97 0.40
CA ALA A 146 5.37 -0.62 0.83
C ALA A 146 5.38 0.44 1.95
N LEU A 147 6.32 0.34 2.89
CA LEU A 147 6.51 1.31 3.97
C LEU A 147 6.93 2.68 3.43
N SER A 148 7.85 2.72 2.46
CA SER A 148 8.29 3.96 1.80
C SER A 148 7.15 4.63 1.05
N THR A 149 6.28 3.86 0.37
CA THR A 149 5.05 4.39 -0.24
C THR A 149 4.14 5.02 0.82
N ALA A 150 3.90 4.34 1.94
CA ALA A 150 3.06 4.87 3.02
C ALA A 150 3.66 6.16 3.62
N TYR A 151 4.96 6.16 3.89
CA TYR A 151 5.69 7.33 4.39
C TYR A 151 5.58 8.51 3.40
N ALA A 152 5.77 8.25 2.11
CA ALA A 152 5.66 9.24 1.06
C ALA A 152 4.29 9.94 1.04
N ARG A 153 3.19 9.22 1.33
CA ARG A 153 1.85 9.81 1.36
C ARG A 153 1.66 10.82 2.50
N VAL A 154 2.31 10.60 3.63
CA VAL A 154 2.29 11.54 4.76
C VAL A 154 3.25 12.70 4.47
N TYR A 155 4.45 12.41 3.99
CA TYR A 155 5.47 13.39 3.63
C TYR A 155 4.96 14.41 2.60
N LEU A 156 4.26 13.97 1.55
CA LEU A 156 3.69 14.81 0.49
C LEU A 156 2.35 15.49 0.86
N ALA A 157 2.01 15.55 2.15
CA ALA A 157 0.77 16.14 2.67
C ALA A 157 -0.51 15.58 2.04
N ALA A 158 -0.48 14.35 1.52
CA ALA A 158 -1.62 13.71 0.88
C ALA A 158 -2.55 12.99 1.88
N HIS A 159 -2.01 12.49 2.99
CA HIS A 159 -2.73 11.70 4.00
C HIS A 159 -2.19 11.95 5.41
N PHE A 160 -3.03 11.75 6.41
CA PHE A 160 -2.60 11.64 7.80
C PHE A 160 -2.03 10.24 8.09
N PHE A 161 -1.30 10.11 9.20
CA PHE A 161 -0.69 8.85 9.61
C PHE A 161 -1.72 7.73 9.81
N VAL A 162 -2.89 8.03 10.38
CA VAL A 162 -3.98 7.05 10.56
C VAL A 162 -4.48 6.48 9.23
N ASP A 163 -4.55 7.29 8.17
CA ASP A 163 -5.04 6.87 6.87
C ASP A 163 -4.13 5.81 6.24
N VAL A 164 -2.81 6.01 6.36
CA VAL A 164 -1.82 5.07 5.85
C VAL A 164 -1.71 3.83 6.72
N TYR A 165 -1.85 3.97 8.04
CA TYR A 165 -1.84 2.84 8.96
C TYR A 165 -3.00 1.88 8.69
N ILE A 166 -4.23 2.39 8.63
CA ILE A 166 -5.42 1.57 8.31
C ILE A 166 -5.33 1.01 6.89
N GLY A 167 -4.87 1.82 5.92
CA GLY A 167 -4.63 1.34 4.55
C GLY A 167 -3.66 0.15 4.52
N SER A 168 -2.58 0.18 5.30
CA SER A 168 -1.63 -0.93 5.38
C SER A 168 -2.25 -2.21 5.95
N ILE A 169 -3.08 -2.08 6.99
CA ILE A 169 -3.79 -3.23 7.58
C ILE A 169 -4.74 -3.85 6.56
N ILE A 170 -5.55 -3.04 5.87
CA ILE A 170 -6.48 -3.52 4.83
C ILE A 170 -5.70 -4.30 3.76
N GLY A 171 -4.62 -3.73 3.23
CA GLY A 171 -3.78 -4.37 2.22
C GLY A 171 -3.25 -5.73 2.67
N VAL A 172 -2.64 -5.79 3.85
CA VAL A 172 -2.06 -7.02 4.41
C VAL A 172 -3.12 -8.09 4.67
N VAL A 173 -4.25 -7.72 5.28
CA VAL A 173 -5.33 -8.67 5.59
C VAL A 173 -5.89 -9.31 4.32
N PHE A 174 -6.21 -8.50 3.30
CA PHE A 174 -6.70 -9.03 2.02
C PHE A 174 -5.67 -9.94 1.35
N SER A 175 -4.40 -9.54 1.32
CA SER A 175 -3.34 -10.39 0.76
C SER A 175 -3.23 -11.72 1.47
N TYR A 176 -3.25 -11.71 2.79
CA TYR A 176 -3.19 -12.94 3.58
C TYR A 176 -4.36 -13.88 3.26
N LEU A 177 -5.59 -13.35 3.25
CA LEU A 177 -6.79 -14.13 2.95
C LEU A 177 -6.76 -14.69 1.52
N ILE A 178 -6.32 -13.89 0.55
CA ILE A 178 -6.23 -14.31 -0.85
C ILE A 178 -5.14 -15.39 -1.01
N CYS A 179 -3.96 -15.21 -0.43
CA CYS A 179 -2.91 -16.21 -0.46
C CYS A 179 -3.37 -17.54 0.18
N TRP A 180 -4.02 -17.46 1.34
CA TRP A 180 -4.56 -18.63 2.00
C TRP A 180 -5.56 -19.39 1.11
N LEU A 181 -6.49 -18.67 0.49
CA LEU A 181 -7.48 -19.25 -0.41
C LEU A 181 -6.83 -19.90 -1.65
N LEU A 182 -5.88 -19.21 -2.28
CA LEU A 182 -5.18 -19.73 -3.46
C LEU A 182 -4.38 -21.01 -3.15
N PHE A 183 -3.68 -21.04 -2.03
CA PHE A 183 -2.95 -22.23 -1.61
C PHE A 183 -3.90 -23.39 -1.28
N TYR A 184 -5.00 -23.11 -0.59
CA TYR A 184 -6.01 -24.12 -0.30
C TYR A 184 -6.61 -24.73 -1.57
N VAL A 185 -6.98 -23.91 -2.55
CA VAL A 185 -7.52 -24.39 -3.84
C VAL A 185 -6.47 -25.19 -4.61
N LYS A 186 -5.23 -24.73 -4.63
CA LYS A 186 -4.12 -25.44 -5.27
C LYS A 186 -3.89 -26.81 -4.65
N ASP A 187 -3.85 -26.91 -3.33
CA ASP A 187 -3.60 -28.19 -2.63
C ASP A 187 -4.74 -29.18 -2.86
N LYS A 188 -6.00 -28.72 -2.83
CA LYS A 188 -7.16 -29.55 -3.15
C LYS A 188 -7.10 -30.11 -4.58
N ARG A 189 -6.70 -29.29 -5.55
CA ARG A 189 -6.59 -29.73 -6.94
C ARG A 189 -5.51 -30.80 -7.12
N LEU A 190 -4.34 -30.63 -6.49
CA LEU A 190 -3.26 -31.62 -6.52
C LEU A 190 -3.67 -32.95 -5.88
N GLN A 191 -4.46 -32.93 -4.81
CA GLN A 191 -4.99 -34.15 -4.18
C GLN A 191 -5.94 -34.89 -5.12
N GLN A 192 -6.82 -34.19 -5.85
CA GLN A 192 -7.72 -34.81 -6.82
C GLN A 192 -6.98 -35.44 -7.99
N GLU A 193 -5.95 -34.77 -8.52
CA GLU A 193 -5.12 -35.29 -9.62
C GLU A 193 -4.30 -36.52 -9.21
N SER A 194 -3.96 -36.70 -7.92
CA SER A 194 -3.23 -37.85 -7.38
C SER A 194 -4.12 -39.08 -7.10
N THR A 195 -5.44 -38.92 -7.11
CA THR A 195 -6.43 -40.01 -6.86
C THR A 195 -7.05 -40.54 -8.13
N LEU A 196 -6.72 -40.01 -9.28
CA LEU A 196 -7.08 -40.45 -10.63
C LEU A 196 -5.94 -41.24 -11.29
#